data_ff0939150fe71d7f610c12bb545fb620
#
_entry.id   ff0939150fe71d7f610c12bb545fb620
#
_cell.length_a   1.000
_cell.length_b   1.000
_cell.length_c   1.000
_cell.angle_alpha   90.00
_cell.angle_beta   90.00
_cell.angle_gamma   90.00
#
_symmetry.space_group_name_H-M   'P 1'
#
loop_
_entity.id
_entity.type
_entity.pdbx_description
1 polymer ?
#
loop_
_entity_poly.entity_id
_entity_poly.type
_entity_poly.pdbx_seq_one_letter_code
_entity_poly.pdbx_strand_id
1 'polypeptide(L)'
;MNPSIDISYPLDELKIDTVNRVVDVTKTAGGKGLNVTRVLSEFGDSVVATGLVGGKLGDFLVENIDDKVTKRFFSIQGETRNCIAILHGDHQTEILEKGPEVQEKEGQDFLAYFKELLNTVEVVTISGSLPAGLPVDYYASLVELANQAGKPVVLDCSGAALQAVLESPHKPTVIKPNNEELSQLLGREISKDLDELKEVLQDPLFDGIEWIIVSLGANGAFAKHGDTFYKVDIPKIQVVNPGGSGDSTVAGIASGLFHKESDQELLTKANVLGMLNAQEKMTGHVNMANYQNLFDQLIVKEV
;
A
#
# COMPACT_ATOMS: atom_id res chain seq x y z
N MET A 1 -1.14 7.74 -5.79
CA MET A 1 -1.49 9.05 -6.40
C MET A 1 -0.37 10.10 -6.21
N ASN A 2 0.44 10.01 -5.17
CA ASN A 2 1.53 10.94 -4.86
C ASN A 2 2.88 10.19 -4.78
N PRO A 3 3.38 9.65 -5.91
CA PRO A 3 4.63 8.89 -5.94
C PRO A 3 5.83 9.77 -5.62
N SER A 4 6.97 9.15 -5.34
CA SER A 4 8.20 9.84 -4.94
C SER A 4 9.44 9.19 -5.52
N ILE A 5 10.51 9.95 -5.55
CA ILE A 5 11.84 9.37 -5.62
C ILE A 5 12.27 9.09 -4.19
N ASP A 6 12.36 7.82 -3.83
CA ASP A 6 12.83 7.42 -2.50
C ASP A 6 14.34 7.39 -2.50
N ILE A 7 14.94 8.23 -1.66
CA ILE A 7 16.39 8.44 -1.56
C ILE A 7 16.86 7.91 -0.22
N SER A 8 17.81 6.98 -0.23
CA SER A 8 18.43 6.46 0.98
C SER A 8 19.83 7.04 1.16
N TYR A 9 20.07 7.62 2.32
CA TYR A 9 21.35 8.18 2.77
C TYR A 9 21.89 7.36 3.95
N PRO A 10 22.71 6.34 3.71
CA PRO A 10 23.37 5.61 4.80
C PRO A 10 24.49 6.44 5.40
N LEU A 11 24.47 6.57 6.73
CA LEU A 11 25.48 7.24 7.56
C LEU A 11 25.79 6.36 8.78
N ASP A 12 27.01 6.42 9.29
CA ASP A 12 27.34 5.80 10.58
C ASP A 12 26.62 6.56 11.72
N GLU A 13 26.58 7.90 11.61
CA GLU A 13 25.97 8.81 12.58
C GLU A 13 25.43 10.04 11.84
N LEU A 14 24.19 10.45 12.16
CA LEU A 14 23.65 11.75 11.73
C LEU A 14 24.10 12.84 12.71
N LYS A 15 24.93 13.75 12.24
CA LYS A 15 25.42 14.89 13.02
C LYS A 15 24.61 16.15 12.68
N ILE A 16 24.03 16.74 13.73
CA ILE A 16 23.24 17.97 13.61
C ILE A 16 24.19 19.17 13.56
N ASP A 17 23.78 20.22 12.84
CA ASP A 17 24.49 21.50 12.71
C ASP A 17 25.90 21.36 12.11
N THR A 18 26.10 20.37 11.22
CA THR A 18 27.35 20.17 10.49
C THR A 18 27.12 19.47 9.15
N VAL A 19 28.18 19.33 8.35
CA VAL A 19 28.13 18.65 7.07
C VAL A 19 28.21 17.14 7.27
N ASN A 20 27.18 16.42 6.83
CA ASN A 20 27.18 14.98 6.67
C ASN A 20 27.47 14.64 5.20
N ARG A 21 28.45 13.76 4.94
CA ARG A 21 28.79 13.32 3.57
C ARG A 21 28.34 11.89 3.40
N VAL A 22 27.45 11.68 2.41
CA VAL A 22 26.93 10.36 2.05
C VAL A 22 27.71 9.85 0.85
N VAL A 23 28.16 8.60 0.88
CA VAL A 23 28.91 7.95 -0.19
C VAL A 23 27.99 7.10 -1.05
N ASP A 24 27.22 6.23 -0.43
CA ASP A 24 26.38 5.23 -1.10
C ASP A 24 24.93 5.72 -1.15
N VAL A 25 24.61 6.55 -2.14
CA VAL A 25 23.24 7.06 -2.34
C VAL A 25 22.44 6.10 -3.21
N THR A 26 21.31 5.64 -2.72
CA THR A 26 20.34 4.87 -3.52
C THR A 26 19.14 5.75 -3.85
N LYS A 27 18.68 5.69 -5.10
CA LYS A 27 17.46 6.37 -5.56
C LYS A 27 16.58 5.36 -6.27
N THR A 28 15.32 5.26 -5.85
CA THR A 28 14.35 4.32 -6.41
C THR A 28 13.02 5.01 -6.71
N ALA A 29 12.30 4.49 -7.70
CA ALA A 29 10.91 4.86 -7.90
C ALA A 29 10.10 4.34 -6.70
N GLY A 30 9.47 5.23 -5.95
CA GLY A 30 8.91 4.95 -4.63
C GLY A 30 7.50 5.47 -4.41
N GLY A 31 7.07 5.30 -3.17
CA GLY A 31 5.71 5.50 -2.71
C GLY A 31 4.94 4.18 -2.63
N LYS A 32 3.96 4.10 -1.73
CA LYS A 32 3.22 2.85 -1.41
C LYS A 32 2.72 2.10 -2.64
N GLY A 33 2.09 2.80 -3.61
CA GLY A 33 1.58 2.16 -4.83
C GLY A 33 2.67 1.51 -5.68
N LEU A 34 3.87 2.09 -5.74
CA LEU A 34 5.00 1.51 -6.46
C LEU A 34 5.66 0.36 -5.70
N ASN A 35 5.62 0.36 -4.37
CA ASN A 35 5.99 -0.81 -3.58
C ASN A 35 5.07 -1.99 -3.88
N VAL A 36 3.75 -1.77 -3.89
CA VAL A 36 2.75 -2.79 -4.31
C VAL A 36 3.05 -3.29 -5.72
N THR A 37 3.29 -2.37 -6.66
CA THR A 37 3.62 -2.69 -8.06
C THR A 37 4.86 -3.60 -8.16
N ARG A 38 5.91 -3.27 -7.44
CA ARG A 38 7.17 -4.03 -7.46
C ARG A 38 6.97 -5.44 -6.92
N VAL A 39 6.30 -5.57 -5.78
CA VAL A 39 6.02 -6.88 -5.17
C VAL A 39 5.16 -7.76 -6.09
N LEU A 40 4.11 -7.21 -6.72
CA LEU A 40 3.30 -7.96 -7.69
C LEU A 40 4.15 -8.41 -8.90
N SER A 41 5.01 -7.54 -9.42
CA SER A 41 5.91 -7.87 -10.53
C SER A 41 6.93 -8.96 -10.15
N GLU A 42 7.52 -8.89 -8.96
CA GLU A 42 8.45 -9.90 -8.43
C GLU A 42 7.75 -11.22 -8.12
N PHE A 43 6.49 -11.17 -7.70
CA PHE A 43 5.64 -12.36 -7.54
C PHE A 43 5.32 -13.02 -8.90
N GLY A 44 5.31 -12.26 -9.99
CA GLY A 44 5.09 -12.75 -11.36
C GLY A 44 3.74 -12.35 -11.95
N ASP A 45 2.97 -11.51 -11.30
CA ASP A 45 1.72 -10.99 -11.83
C ASP A 45 1.96 -9.87 -12.87
N SER A 46 1.03 -9.76 -13.83
CA SER A 46 1.03 -8.67 -14.79
C SER A 46 0.48 -7.41 -14.16
N VAL A 47 1.24 -6.32 -14.20
CA VAL A 47 0.91 -5.08 -13.50
C VAL A 47 0.85 -3.89 -14.45
N VAL A 48 -0.17 -3.07 -14.29
CA VAL A 48 -0.26 -1.72 -14.85
C VAL A 48 -0.07 -0.72 -13.73
N ALA A 49 1.01 0.07 -13.78
CA ALA A 49 1.25 1.14 -12.81
C ALA A 49 0.75 2.47 -13.35
N THR A 50 -0.01 3.19 -12.54
CA THR A 50 -0.52 4.53 -12.85
C THR A 50 -0.46 5.46 -11.64
N GLY A 51 -0.60 6.73 -11.90
CA GLY A 51 -0.59 7.80 -10.90
C GLY A 51 -0.21 9.13 -11.56
N LEU A 52 -0.05 10.17 -10.75
CA LEU A 52 0.29 11.51 -11.18
C LEU A 52 1.80 11.72 -11.07
N VAL A 53 2.46 12.04 -12.17
CA VAL A 53 3.89 12.34 -12.21
C VAL A 53 4.14 13.62 -12.99
N GLY A 54 5.19 14.34 -12.67
CA GLY A 54 5.52 15.53 -13.41
C GLY A 54 6.97 15.95 -13.25
N GLY A 55 7.43 16.76 -14.19
CA GLY A 55 8.79 17.29 -14.24
C GLY A 55 9.85 16.23 -14.49
N LYS A 56 11.10 16.60 -14.29
CA LYS A 56 12.24 15.70 -14.51
C LYS A 56 12.30 14.53 -13.51
N LEU A 57 11.84 14.76 -12.27
CA LEU A 57 11.76 13.68 -11.29
C LEU A 57 10.65 12.68 -11.65
N GLY A 58 9.56 13.14 -12.27
CA GLY A 58 8.53 12.26 -12.83
C GLY A 58 9.07 11.38 -13.96
N ASP A 59 9.84 11.95 -14.88
CA ASP A 59 10.52 11.23 -15.96
C ASP A 59 11.48 10.18 -15.36
N PHE A 60 12.34 10.60 -14.43
CA PHE A 60 13.27 9.71 -13.73
C PHE A 60 12.53 8.55 -13.04
N LEU A 61 11.40 8.83 -12.36
CA LEU A 61 10.60 7.81 -11.70
C LEU A 61 10.13 6.76 -12.69
N VAL A 62 9.53 7.18 -13.82
CA VAL A 62 8.97 6.26 -14.82
C VAL A 62 10.07 5.43 -15.48
N GLU A 63 11.25 6.03 -15.75
CA GLU A 63 12.40 5.33 -16.31
C GLU A 63 12.97 4.26 -15.38
N ASN A 64 12.86 4.46 -14.06
CA ASN A 64 13.39 3.53 -13.05
C ASN A 64 12.39 2.48 -12.55
N ILE A 65 11.22 2.35 -13.14
CA ILE A 65 10.30 1.24 -12.93
C ILE A 65 10.72 0.07 -13.84
N ASP A 66 10.65 -1.16 -13.31
CA ASP A 66 10.95 -2.39 -14.04
C ASP A 66 10.19 -2.45 -15.39
N ASP A 67 10.87 -2.89 -16.45
CA ASP A 67 10.29 -2.98 -17.80
C ASP A 67 9.19 -4.05 -17.93
N LYS A 68 9.09 -4.98 -16.98
CA LYS A 68 7.97 -5.94 -16.89
C LYS A 68 6.66 -5.26 -16.52
N VAL A 69 6.69 -4.06 -15.93
CA VAL A 69 5.52 -3.29 -15.53
C VAL A 69 5.04 -2.43 -16.69
N THR A 70 3.76 -2.49 -17.01
CA THR A 70 3.13 -1.59 -17.98
C THR A 70 2.97 -0.20 -17.33
N LYS A 71 3.75 0.76 -17.79
CA LYS A 71 3.81 2.13 -17.25
C LYS A 71 2.74 2.99 -17.92
N ARG A 72 1.71 3.42 -17.17
CA ARG A 72 0.57 4.24 -17.62
C ARG A 72 0.36 5.44 -16.68
N PHE A 73 1.40 6.26 -16.53
CA PHE A 73 1.34 7.45 -15.69
C PHE A 73 0.70 8.63 -16.43
N PHE A 74 0.02 9.47 -15.67
CA PHE A 74 -0.57 10.71 -16.15
C PHE A 74 0.34 11.88 -15.79
N SER A 75 0.70 12.68 -16.80
CA SER A 75 1.61 13.82 -16.61
C SER A 75 0.86 15.03 -16.07
N ILE A 76 1.43 15.65 -15.04
CA ILE A 76 0.98 16.92 -14.45
C ILE A 76 2.08 17.97 -14.55
N GLN A 77 1.72 19.24 -14.35
CA GLN A 77 2.70 20.35 -14.42
C GLN A 77 3.63 20.39 -13.21
N GLY A 78 3.17 19.94 -12.04
CA GLY A 78 3.98 19.95 -10.81
C GLY A 78 5.08 18.89 -10.82
N GLU A 79 6.23 19.22 -10.18
CA GLU A 79 7.37 18.31 -10.06
C GLU A 79 7.05 17.16 -9.10
N THR A 80 7.36 15.92 -9.47
CA THR A 80 7.33 14.77 -8.57
C THR A 80 8.28 15.00 -7.38
N ARG A 81 7.89 14.54 -6.20
CA ARG A 81 8.58 14.78 -4.93
C ARG A 81 9.72 13.80 -4.67
N ASN A 82 10.64 14.21 -3.78
CA ASN A 82 11.58 13.31 -3.13
C ASN A 82 11.07 12.91 -1.74
N CYS A 83 11.44 11.70 -1.31
CA CYS A 83 11.31 11.22 0.04
C CYS A 83 12.67 10.70 0.48
N ILE A 84 13.28 11.30 1.51
CA ILE A 84 14.63 10.99 1.92
C ILE A 84 14.59 10.21 3.22
N ALA A 85 15.22 9.04 3.25
CA ALA A 85 15.48 8.25 4.44
C ALA A 85 16.96 8.36 4.79
N ILE A 86 17.27 8.93 5.94
CA ILE A 86 18.61 8.98 6.50
C ILE A 86 18.73 7.79 7.46
N LEU A 87 19.54 6.80 7.07
CA LEU A 87 19.82 5.61 7.85
C LEU A 87 21.07 5.88 8.69
N HIS A 88 20.99 5.82 10.02
CA HIS A 88 22.13 6.13 10.89
C HIS A 88 22.14 5.24 12.13
N GLY A 89 23.17 4.42 12.25
CA GLY A 89 23.23 3.36 13.26
C GLY A 89 21.98 2.44 13.13
N ASP A 90 21.27 2.24 14.24
CA ASP A 90 20.01 1.46 14.28
C ASP A 90 18.76 2.35 14.11
N HIS A 91 18.92 3.59 13.64
CA HIS A 91 17.84 4.57 13.51
C HIS A 91 17.61 4.97 12.05
N GLN A 92 16.39 5.44 11.78
CA GLN A 92 15.99 6.04 10.52
C GLN A 92 15.31 7.39 10.77
N THR A 93 15.75 8.42 10.06
CA THR A 93 15.13 9.75 10.06
C THR A 93 14.63 10.04 8.65
N GLU A 94 13.35 10.38 8.52
CA GLU A 94 12.73 10.64 7.23
C GLU A 94 12.46 12.12 7.02
N ILE A 95 12.72 12.60 5.79
CA ILE A 95 12.36 13.94 5.31
C ILE A 95 11.51 13.75 4.07
N LEU A 96 10.21 13.98 4.22
CA LEU A 96 9.23 13.73 3.19
C LEU A 96 8.72 15.04 2.60
N GLU A 97 8.97 15.27 1.33
CA GLU A 97 8.39 16.40 0.63
C GLU A 97 6.87 16.22 0.48
N LYS A 98 6.12 17.32 0.56
CA LYS A 98 4.65 17.34 0.40
C LYS A 98 4.22 16.79 -0.97
N GLY A 99 5.03 17.03 -2.00
CA GLY A 99 4.70 16.75 -3.40
C GLY A 99 4.01 17.91 -4.11
N PRO A 100 3.71 17.74 -5.40
CA PRO A 100 3.12 18.77 -6.24
C PRO A 100 1.71 19.14 -5.79
N GLU A 101 1.30 20.35 -6.15
CA GLU A 101 -0.09 20.78 -6.09
C GLU A 101 -0.76 20.48 -7.45
N VAL A 102 -1.71 19.57 -7.45
CA VAL A 102 -2.42 19.14 -8.65
C VAL A 102 -3.53 20.13 -8.95
N GLN A 103 -3.61 20.61 -10.20
CA GLN A 103 -4.68 21.51 -10.62
C GLN A 103 -6.00 20.74 -10.73
N GLU A 104 -7.12 21.44 -10.47
CA GLU A 104 -8.46 20.81 -10.56
C GLU A 104 -8.68 20.11 -11.91
N LYS A 105 -8.28 20.75 -13.00
CA LYS A 105 -8.40 20.18 -14.34
C LYS A 105 -7.56 18.90 -14.50
N GLU A 106 -6.36 18.84 -13.97
CA GLU A 106 -5.50 17.65 -14.01
C GLU A 106 -6.15 16.49 -13.24
N GLY A 107 -6.76 16.79 -12.09
CA GLY A 107 -7.53 15.82 -11.33
C GLY A 107 -8.73 15.27 -12.11
N GLN A 108 -9.50 16.13 -12.78
CA GLN A 108 -10.63 15.74 -13.61
C GLN A 108 -10.18 14.92 -14.85
N ASP A 109 -9.14 15.35 -15.51
CA ASP A 109 -8.57 14.66 -16.68
C ASP A 109 -8.03 13.26 -16.28
N PHE A 110 -7.44 13.13 -15.07
CA PHE A 110 -6.99 11.84 -14.55
C PHE A 110 -8.16 10.90 -14.26
N LEU A 111 -9.30 11.35 -13.74
CA LEU A 111 -10.48 10.50 -13.56
C LEU A 111 -10.96 9.91 -14.91
N ALA A 112 -10.98 10.71 -15.96
CA ALA A 112 -11.32 10.24 -17.31
C ALA A 112 -10.30 9.21 -17.83
N TYR A 113 -9.02 9.49 -17.66
CA TYR A 113 -7.93 8.58 -18.01
C TYR A 113 -7.99 7.26 -17.23
N PHE A 114 -8.22 7.34 -15.91
CA PHE A 114 -8.36 6.16 -15.06
C PHE A 114 -9.52 5.27 -15.49
N LYS A 115 -10.66 5.89 -15.86
CA LYS A 115 -11.83 5.16 -16.38
C LYS A 115 -11.49 4.34 -17.64
N GLU A 116 -10.65 4.86 -18.52
CA GLU A 116 -10.19 4.11 -19.70
C GLU A 116 -9.28 2.94 -19.31
N LEU A 117 -8.38 3.13 -18.32
CA LEU A 117 -7.49 2.07 -17.83
C LEU A 117 -8.24 0.89 -17.20
N LEU A 118 -9.40 1.12 -16.58
CA LEU A 118 -10.21 0.06 -15.98
C LEU A 118 -10.60 -1.04 -16.96
N ASN A 119 -10.64 -0.75 -18.28
CA ASN A 119 -10.91 -1.75 -19.32
C ASN A 119 -9.73 -2.72 -19.53
N THR A 120 -8.55 -2.42 -18.99
CA THR A 120 -7.31 -3.19 -19.21
C THR A 120 -6.86 -4.00 -18.00
N VAL A 121 -7.58 -3.91 -16.89
CA VAL A 121 -7.21 -4.53 -15.60
C VAL A 121 -8.38 -5.29 -14.99
N GLU A 122 -8.09 -6.23 -14.11
CA GLU A 122 -9.12 -7.03 -13.41
C GLU A 122 -9.25 -6.62 -11.93
N VAL A 123 -8.18 -6.15 -11.30
CA VAL A 123 -8.15 -5.70 -9.91
C VAL A 123 -7.46 -4.35 -9.84
N VAL A 124 -7.92 -3.49 -8.95
CA VAL A 124 -7.35 -2.16 -8.70
C VAL A 124 -6.79 -2.09 -7.29
N THR A 125 -5.57 -1.58 -7.15
CA THR A 125 -5.02 -1.16 -5.86
C THR A 125 -4.89 0.35 -5.81
N ILE A 126 -5.35 0.96 -4.71
CA ILE A 126 -5.19 2.40 -4.45
C ILE A 126 -4.43 2.54 -3.14
N SER A 127 -3.20 3.04 -3.20
CA SER A 127 -2.32 3.11 -2.03
C SER A 127 -1.66 4.47 -1.86
N GLY A 128 -1.47 4.86 -0.60
CA GLY A 128 -0.74 6.06 -0.21
C GLY A 128 -1.59 7.32 -0.10
N SER A 129 -0.91 8.46 0.06
CA SER A 129 -1.54 9.75 0.29
C SER A 129 -2.04 10.41 -0.99
N LEU A 130 -3.04 11.27 -0.86
CA LEU A 130 -3.43 12.20 -1.92
C LEU A 130 -2.40 13.34 -2.03
N PRO A 131 -2.04 13.77 -3.26
CA PRO A 131 -1.31 15.01 -3.45
C PRO A 131 -2.18 16.22 -3.09
N ALA A 132 -1.54 17.36 -2.82
CA ALA A 132 -2.25 18.62 -2.62
C ALA A 132 -3.02 19.03 -3.88
N GLY A 133 -4.09 19.80 -3.72
CA GLY A 133 -4.94 20.26 -4.81
C GLY A 133 -6.09 19.31 -5.18
N LEU A 134 -6.00 18.02 -4.86
CA LEU A 134 -7.11 17.09 -5.01
C LEU A 134 -8.04 17.16 -3.78
N PRO A 135 -9.37 17.04 -3.98
CA PRO A 135 -10.32 17.02 -2.88
C PRO A 135 -10.14 15.76 -2.02
N VAL A 136 -10.51 15.85 -0.74
CA VAL A 136 -10.32 14.75 0.23
C VAL A 136 -11.05 13.45 -0.15
N ASP A 137 -12.16 13.56 -0.88
CA ASP A 137 -12.98 12.47 -1.38
C ASP A 137 -12.56 11.94 -2.76
N TYR A 138 -11.41 12.37 -3.25
CA TYR A 138 -10.93 11.97 -4.58
C TYR A 138 -10.78 10.44 -4.72
N TYR A 139 -10.35 9.75 -3.66
CA TYR A 139 -10.30 8.29 -3.67
C TYR A 139 -11.69 7.65 -3.73
N ALA A 140 -12.72 8.27 -3.15
CA ALA A 140 -14.09 7.80 -3.30
C ALA A 140 -14.54 7.85 -4.77
N SER A 141 -14.13 8.89 -5.52
CA SER A 141 -14.41 8.97 -6.96
C SER A 141 -13.71 7.87 -7.77
N LEU A 142 -12.47 7.52 -7.43
CA LEU A 142 -11.77 6.39 -8.07
C LEU A 142 -12.44 5.04 -7.74
N VAL A 143 -12.86 4.84 -6.49
CA VAL A 143 -13.59 3.64 -6.07
C VAL A 143 -14.93 3.54 -6.79
N GLU A 144 -15.67 4.64 -6.92
CA GLU A 144 -16.92 4.69 -7.68
C GLU A 144 -16.73 4.25 -9.14
N LEU A 145 -15.72 4.80 -9.83
CA LEU A 145 -15.42 4.43 -11.21
C LEU A 145 -15.06 2.95 -11.35
N ALA A 146 -14.26 2.42 -10.42
CA ALA A 146 -13.91 0.99 -10.42
C ALA A 146 -15.13 0.11 -10.17
N ASN A 147 -16.00 0.47 -9.21
CA ASN A 147 -17.24 -0.25 -8.93
C ASN A 147 -18.19 -0.25 -10.14
N GLN A 148 -18.34 0.89 -10.82
CA GLN A 148 -19.12 0.99 -12.06
C GLN A 148 -18.58 0.10 -13.19
N ALA A 149 -17.26 -0.13 -13.21
CA ALA A 149 -16.58 -1.04 -14.14
C ALA A 149 -16.58 -2.50 -13.67
N GLY A 150 -17.15 -2.80 -12.50
CA GLY A 150 -17.15 -4.15 -11.91
C GLY A 150 -15.78 -4.64 -11.47
N LYS A 151 -14.85 -3.72 -11.12
CA LYS A 151 -13.49 -4.07 -10.71
C LYS A 151 -13.34 -4.00 -9.20
N PRO A 152 -12.87 -5.08 -8.54
CA PRO A 152 -12.57 -5.04 -7.13
C PRO A 152 -11.44 -4.07 -6.82
N VAL A 153 -11.56 -3.38 -5.68
CA VAL A 153 -10.61 -2.36 -5.22
C VAL A 153 -10.02 -2.75 -3.87
N VAL A 154 -8.70 -2.79 -3.81
CA VAL A 154 -7.94 -2.87 -2.54
C VAL A 154 -7.45 -1.48 -2.20
N LEU A 155 -7.95 -0.92 -1.11
CA LEU A 155 -7.62 0.44 -0.66
C LEU A 155 -6.71 0.40 0.56
N ASP A 156 -5.55 1.05 0.46
CA ASP A 156 -4.60 1.27 1.56
C ASP A 156 -4.25 2.76 1.67
N CYS A 157 -5.11 3.51 2.30
CA CYS A 157 -4.90 4.90 2.67
C CYS A 157 -5.34 5.14 4.11
N SER A 158 -5.06 6.31 4.65
CA SER A 158 -5.34 6.63 6.05
C SER A 158 -5.94 8.04 6.20
N GLY A 159 -6.33 8.36 7.43
CA GLY A 159 -6.81 9.70 7.81
C GLY A 159 -8.08 10.11 7.07
N ALA A 160 -8.19 11.40 6.75
CA ALA A 160 -9.38 11.99 6.17
C ALA A 160 -9.77 11.40 4.81
N ALA A 161 -8.80 10.96 4.00
CA ALA A 161 -9.08 10.32 2.71
C ALA A 161 -9.75 8.95 2.88
N LEU A 162 -9.32 8.14 3.85
CA LEU A 162 -9.99 6.88 4.18
C LEU A 162 -11.40 7.14 4.71
N GLN A 163 -11.55 8.07 5.64
CA GLN A 163 -12.85 8.41 6.19
C GLN A 163 -13.83 8.84 5.10
N ALA A 164 -13.41 9.69 4.17
CA ALA A 164 -14.26 10.13 3.06
C ALA A 164 -14.72 8.96 2.17
N VAL A 165 -13.85 7.96 1.93
CA VAL A 165 -14.24 6.73 1.21
C VAL A 165 -15.24 5.91 2.03
N LEU A 166 -15.02 5.77 3.33
CA LEU A 166 -15.91 5.00 4.21
C LEU A 166 -17.30 5.65 4.36
N GLU A 167 -17.39 6.95 4.26
CA GLU A 167 -18.66 7.71 4.27
C GLU A 167 -19.36 7.73 2.90
N SER A 168 -18.64 7.41 1.82
CA SER A 168 -19.18 7.33 0.47
C SER A 168 -20.14 6.14 0.31
N PRO A 169 -21.18 6.24 -0.57
CA PRO A 169 -22.02 5.09 -0.92
C PRO A 169 -21.26 4.00 -1.71
N HIS A 170 -20.15 4.35 -2.34
CA HIS A 170 -19.31 3.42 -3.10
C HIS A 170 -18.15 2.94 -2.24
N LYS A 171 -18.18 1.66 -1.87
CA LYS A 171 -17.19 1.05 -0.98
C LYS A 171 -16.10 0.31 -1.76
N PRO A 172 -14.84 0.32 -1.29
CA PRO A 172 -13.81 -0.58 -1.79
C PRO A 172 -14.16 -2.03 -1.43
N THR A 173 -13.65 -2.98 -2.20
CA THR A 173 -13.80 -4.40 -1.89
C THR A 173 -13.03 -4.77 -0.63
N VAL A 174 -11.82 -4.22 -0.50
CA VAL A 174 -10.92 -4.50 0.62
C VAL A 174 -10.35 -3.21 1.19
N ILE A 175 -10.31 -3.11 2.51
CA ILE A 175 -9.44 -2.18 3.24
C ILE A 175 -8.45 -2.97 4.11
N LYS A 176 -7.24 -2.40 4.28
CA LYS A 176 -6.18 -3.02 5.08
C LYS A 176 -5.61 -2.04 6.12
N PRO A 177 -6.34 -1.68 7.16
CA PRO A 177 -5.80 -0.88 8.24
C PRO A 177 -4.85 -1.70 9.12
N ASN A 178 -3.95 -1.02 9.83
CA ASN A 178 -3.31 -1.57 11.01
C ASN A 178 -4.08 -1.16 12.28
N ASN A 179 -3.65 -1.66 13.43
CA ASN A 179 -4.34 -1.40 14.70
C ASN A 179 -4.35 0.09 15.09
N GLU A 180 -3.28 0.84 14.77
CA GLU A 180 -3.18 2.27 15.05
C GLU A 180 -4.11 3.08 14.14
N GLU A 181 -4.15 2.73 12.86
CA GLU A 181 -5.05 3.36 11.88
C GLU A 181 -6.52 3.14 12.23
N LEU A 182 -6.89 1.93 12.70
CA LEU A 182 -8.23 1.68 13.24
C LEU A 182 -8.53 2.54 14.47
N SER A 183 -7.59 2.64 15.39
CA SER A 183 -7.74 3.46 16.60
C SER A 183 -7.93 4.95 16.25
N GLN A 184 -7.15 5.45 15.31
CA GLN A 184 -7.28 6.83 14.81
C GLN A 184 -8.63 7.05 14.11
N LEU A 185 -9.05 6.12 13.25
CA LEU A 185 -10.30 6.20 12.49
C LEU A 185 -11.53 6.23 13.41
N LEU A 186 -11.52 5.43 14.46
CA LEU A 186 -12.64 5.31 15.41
C LEU A 186 -12.52 6.26 16.62
N GLY A 187 -11.43 7.02 16.71
CA GLY A 187 -11.21 8.02 17.78
C GLY A 187 -11.06 7.40 19.17
N ARG A 188 -10.72 6.11 19.28
CA ARG A 188 -10.47 5.39 20.54
C ARG A 188 -9.36 4.37 20.39
N GLU A 189 -8.68 4.07 21.49
CA GLU A 189 -7.69 2.99 21.50
C GLU A 189 -8.38 1.64 21.27
N ILE A 190 -7.79 0.83 20.39
CA ILE A 190 -8.24 -0.52 20.07
C ILE A 190 -7.10 -1.47 20.38
N SER A 191 -7.37 -2.48 21.21
CA SER A 191 -6.39 -3.50 21.55
C SER A 191 -6.27 -4.53 20.42
N LYS A 192 -5.36 -5.50 20.59
CA LYS A 192 -5.23 -6.64 19.67
C LYS A 192 -6.03 -7.85 20.14
N ASP A 193 -6.95 -7.64 21.08
CA ASP A 193 -7.87 -8.68 21.55
C ASP A 193 -8.85 -9.06 20.43
N LEU A 194 -9.07 -10.35 20.22
CA LEU A 194 -9.87 -10.84 19.10
C LEU A 194 -11.36 -10.54 19.25
N ASP A 195 -11.90 -10.54 20.48
CA ASP A 195 -13.31 -10.25 20.72
C ASP A 195 -13.57 -8.74 20.50
N GLU A 196 -12.64 -7.88 20.94
CA GLU A 196 -12.72 -6.44 20.64
C GLU A 196 -12.60 -6.17 19.13
N LEU A 197 -11.67 -6.83 18.44
CA LEU A 197 -11.54 -6.68 16.99
C LEU A 197 -12.79 -7.13 16.24
N LYS A 198 -13.42 -8.23 16.66
CA LYS A 198 -14.71 -8.67 16.10
C LYS A 198 -15.81 -7.61 16.25
N GLU A 199 -15.92 -7.02 17.43
CA GLU A 199 -16.90 -5.96 17.69
C GLU A 199 -16.61 -4.73 16.82
N VAL A 200 -15.34 -4.32 16.77
CA VAL A 200 -14.89 -3.15 16.00
C VAL A 200 -15.18 -3.31 14.51
N LEU A 201 -14.92 -4.49 13.93
CA LEU A 201 -15.15 -4.73 12.50
C LEU A 201 -16.62 -4.89 12.10
N GLN A 202 -17.52 -4.84 13.08
CA GLN A 202 -18.98 -4.79 12.87
C GLN A 202 -19.53 -3.36 13.00
N ASP A 203 -18.68 -2.35 13.20
CA ASP A 203 -19.11 -0.95 13.25
C ASP A 203 -19.78 -0.56 11.91
N PRO A 204 -20.92 0.15 11.94
CA PRO A 204 -21.65 0.58 10.74
C PRO A 204 -20.81 1.39 9.74
N LEU A 205 -19.72 2.00 10.17
CA LEU A 205 -18.75 2.69 9.29
C LEU A 205 -18.21 1.76 8.20
N PHE A 206 -18.11 0.46 8.49
CA PHE A 206 -17.57 -0.55 7.59
C PHE A 206 -18.64 -1.29 6.76
N ASP A 207 -19.90 -0.89 6.87
CA ASP A 207 -20.97 -1.52 6.10
C ASP A 207 -20.71 -1.43 4.58
N GLY A 208 -20.91 -2.53 3.89
CA GLY A 208 -20.72 -2.64 2.45
C GLY A 208 -19.28 -2.92 2.01
N ILE A 209 -18.32 -3.05 2.94
CA ILE A 209 -16.97 -3.52 2.65
C ILE A 209 -16.94 -5.04 2.77
N GLU A 210 -16.51 -5.71 1.70
CA GLU A 210 -16.47 -7.17 1.64
C GLU A 210 -15.38 -7.74 2.54
N TRP A 211 -14.15 -7.16 2.48
CA TRP A 211 -13.01 -7.56 3.26
C TRP A 211 -12.43 -6.44 4.11
N ILE A 212 -12.19 -6.72 5.38
CA ILE A 212 -11.39 -5.86 6.26
C ILE A 212 -10.26 -6.70 6.82
N ILE A 213 -9.02 -6.36 6.49
CA ILE A 213 -7.84 -7.11 6.92
C ILE A 213 -6.99 -6.23 7.82
N VAL A 214 -6.96 -6.52 9.10
CA VAL A 214 -6.22 -5.77 10.11
C VAL A 214 -4.85 -6.40 10.31
N SER A 215 -3.79 -5.69 9.96
CA SER A 215 -2.43 -6.13 10.23
C SER A 215 -2.05 -5.90 11.68
N LEU A 216 -1.51 -6.95 12.34
CA LEU A 216 -1.14 -6.96 13.76
C LEU A 216 0.37 -7.07 13.98
N GLY A 217 1.17 -6.79 12.95
CA GLY A 217 2.63 -6.92 12.95
C GLY A 217 3.07 -8.36 13.25
N ALA A 218 3.93 -8.56 14.24
CA ALA A 218 4.42 -9.89 14.61
C ALA A 218 3.32 -10.86 15.09
N ASN A 219 2.11 -10.36 15.34
CA ASN A 219 0.94 -11.18 15.71
C ASN A 219 0.10 -11.62 14.49
N GLY A 220 0.62 -11.43 13.28
CA GLY A 220 -0.07 -11.82 12.04
C GLY A 220 -1.18 -10.86 11.64
N ALA A 221 -2.37 -11.36 11.37
CA ALA A 221 -3.51 -10.55 10.96
C ALA A 221 -4.82 -11.06 11.56
N PHE A 222 -5.81 -10.15 11.60
CA PHE A 222 -7.20 -10.46 11.85
C PHE A 222 -8.04 -9.97 10.68
N ALA A 223 -8.93 -10.78 10.15
CA ALA A 223 -9.69 -10.43 8.96
C ALA A 223 -11.18 -10.73 9.12
N LYS A 224 -12.00 -9.92 8.45
CA LYS A 224 -13.44 -10.14 8.25
C LYS A 224 -13.68 -10.25 6.75
N HIS A 225 -14.39 -11.30 6.32
CA HIS A 225 -14.93 -11.47 4.96
C HIS A 225 -16.41 -11.78 5.05
N GLY A 226 -17.26 -10.86 4.60
CA GLY A 226 -18.70 -10.96 4.86
C GLY A 226 -18.97 -11.07 6.35
N ASP A 227 -19.58 -12.19 6.77
CA ASP A 227 -19.88 -12.46 8.19
C ASP A 227 -18.84 -13.38 8.85
N THR A 228 -17.82 -13.81 8.13
CA THR A 228 -16.79 -14.73 8.62
C THR A 228 -15.57 -14.00 9.11
N PHE A 229 -15.02 -14.44 10.23
CA PHE A 229 -13.80 -13.87 10.81
C PHE A 229 -12.65 -14.87 10.77
N TYR A 230 -11.46 -14.36 10.54
CA TYR A 230 -10.24 -15.15 10.43
C TYR A 230 -9.15 -14.60 11.32
N LYS A 231 -8.40 -15.50 11.97
CA LYS A 231 -7.12 -15.20 12.60
C LYS A 231 -6.01 -15.82 11.76
N VAL A 232 -5.02 -15.03 11.41
CA VAL A 232 -3.81 -15.51 10.74
C VAL A 232 -2.67 -15.54 11.74
N ASP A 233 -2.17 -16.74 12.03
CA ASP A 233 -0.98 -16.93 12.85
C ASP A 233 0.24 -17.09 11.96
N ILE A 234 1.29 -16.31 12.24
CA ILE A 234 2.53 -16.30 11.46
C ILE A 234 3.72 -16.81 12.28
N PRO A 235 4.71 -17.47 11.67
CA PRO A 235 5.93 -17.85 12.36
C PRO A 235 6.79 -16.62 12.68
N LYS A 236 7.68 -16.77 13.66
CA LYS A 236 8.70 -15.76 13.94
C LYS A 236 9.73 -15.74 12.82
N ILE A 237 10.06 -14.56 12.35
CA ILE A 237 11.09 -14.34 11.34
C ILE A 237 12.15 -13.36 11.87
N GLN A 238 13.33 -13.38 11.25
CA GLN A 238 14.31 -12.33 11.46
C GLN A 238 13.91 -11.12 10.60
N VAL A 239 13.49 -10.05 11.24
CA VAL A 239 13.15 -8.79 10.57
C VAL A 239 14.42 -8.01 10.27
N VAL A 240 14.58 -7.58 9.03
CA VAL A 240 15.68 -6.71 8.56
C VAL A 240 15.15 -5.28 8.39
N ASN A 241 14.01 -5.11 7.67
CA ASN A 241 13.36 -3.82 7.49
C ASN A 241 11.84 -4.02 7.43
N PRO A 242 11.07 -3.54 8.43
CA PRO A 242 9.62 -3.68 8.43
C PRO A 242 8.91 -2.75 7.43
N GLY A 243 9.60 -1.74 6.90
CA GLY A 243 9.05 -0.80 5.92
C GLY A 243 8.55 -1.51 4.66
N GLY A 244 7.35 -1.17 4.18
CA GLY A 244 6.74 -1.78 2.99
C GLY A 244 6.07 -3.13 3.20
N SER A 245 6.12 -3.72 4.41
CA SER A 245 5.41 -4.97 4.69
C SER A 245 3.90 -4.84 4.49
N GLY A 246 3.32 -3.68 4.85
CA GLY A 246 1.92 -3.36 4.59
C GLY A 246 1.60 -3.30 3.10
N ASP A 247 2.47 -2.67 2.31
CA ASP A 247 2.33 -2.57 0.85
C ASP A 247 2.43 -3.96 0.19
N SER A 248 3.35 -4.79 0.69
CA SER A 248 3.51 -6.18 0.24
C SER A 248 2.31 -7.06 0.60
N THR A 249 1.68 -6.81 1.75
CA THR A 249 0.41 -7.45 2.11
C THR A 249 -0.70 -7.03 1.14
N VAL A 250 -0.79 -5.75 0.77
CA VAL A 250 -1.74 -5.26 -0.27
C VAL A 250 -1.50 -5.96 -1.60
N ALA A 251 -0.24 -6.15 -2.00
CA ALA A 251 0.10 -6.90 -3.22
C ALA A 251 -0.43 -8.34 -3.16
N GLY A 252 -0.24 -9.02 -2.04
CA GLY A 252 -0.75 -10.38 -1.84
C GLY A 252 -2.28 -10.47 -1.88
N ILE A 253 -2.98 -9.50 -1.31
CA ILE A 253 -4.45 -9.40 -1.37
C ILE A 253 -4.90 -9.23 -2.82
N ALA A 254 -4.29 -8.27 -3.54
CA ALA A 254 -4.64 -8.00 -4.94
C ALA A 254 -4.38 -9.22 -5.85
N SER A 255 -3.26 -9.90 -5.65
CA SER A 255 -2.92 -11.16 -6.33
C SER A 255 -3.94 -12.26 -6.02
N GLY A 256 -4.31 -12.43 -4.76
CA GLY A 256 -5.32 -13.42 -4.34
C GLY A 256 -6.69 -13.18 -4.99
N LEU A 257 -7.14 -11.92 -5.03
CA LEU A 257 -8.37 -11.54 -5.74
C LEU A 257 -8.28 -11.80 -7.25
N PHE A 258 -7.15 -11.45 -7.86
CA PHE A 258 -6.92 -11.66 -9.30
C PHE A 258 -6.97 -13.15 -9.68
N HIS A 259 -6.35 -14.00 -8.87
CA HIS A 259 -6.33 -15.45 -9.07
C HIS A 259 -7.57 -16.16 -8.53
N LYS A 260 -8.51 -15.42 -7.91
CA LYS A 260 -9.75 -15.97 -7.31
C LYS A 260 -9.48 -17.08 -6.31
N GLU A 261 -8.48 -16.85 -5.47
CA GLU A 261 -8.08 -17.78 -4.43
C GLU A 261 -9.12 -17.90 -3.31
N SER A 262 -9.08 -19.00 -2.60
CA SER A 262 -9.86 -19.14 -1.37
C SER A 262 -9.42 -18.14 -0.32
N ASP A 263 -10.29 -17.84 0.65
CA ASP A 263 -9.99 -16.91 1.76
C ASP A 263 -8.69 -17.29 2.48
N GLN A 264 -8.48 -18.58 2.71
CA GLN A 264 -7.29 -19.08 3.38
C GLN A 264 -6.02 -18.83 2.54
N GLU A 265 -6.08 -19.12 1.24
CA GLU A 265 -4.95 -18.90 0.33
C GLU A 265 -4.62 -17.41 0.18
N LEU A 266 -5.64 -16.56 0.00
CA LEU A 266 -5.49 -15.11 -0.09
C LEU A 266 -4.84 -14.54 1.18
N LEU A 267 -5.37 -14.90 2.36
CA LEU A 267 -4.84 -14.41 3.64
C LEU A 267 -3.42 -14.93 3.89
N THR A 268 -3.13 -16.20 3.54
CA THR A 268 -1.79 -16.76 3.65
C THR A 268 -0.82 -16.01 2.74
N LYS A 269 -1.15 -15.87 1.43
CA LYS A 269 -0.32 -15.14 0.46
C LYS A 269 -0.03 -13.71 0.91
N ALA A 270 -1.06 -12.98 1.34
CA ALA A 270 -0.94 -11.60 1.80
C ALA A 270 0.06 -11.46 2.95
N ASN A 271 -0.02 -12.34 3.95
CA ASN A 271 0.90 -12.31 5.08
C ASN A 271 2.30 -12.79 4.71
N VAL A 272 2.43 -13.82 3.86
CA VAL A 272 3.75 -14.30 3.38
C VAL A 272 4.51 -13.21 2.64
N LEU A 273 3.86 -12.47 1.72
CA LEU A 273 4.53 -11.38 1.00
C LEU A 273 4.94 -10.24 1.96
N GLY A 274 4.12 -9.92 2.95
CA GLY A 274 4.49 -8.97 4.00
C GLY A 274 5.71 -9.43 4.82
N MET A 275 5.79 -10.72 5.15
CA MET A 275 6.91 -11.31 5.87
C MET A 275 8.19 -11.35 5.02
N LEU A 276 8.09 -11.72 3.75
CA LEU A 276 9.22 -11.74 2.82
C LEU A 276 9.83 -10.35 2.68
N ASN A 277 8.98 -9.31 2.53
CA ASN A 277 9.47 -7.93 2.52
C ASN A 277 10.21 -7.56 3.82
N ALA A 278 9.68 -7.96 4.97
CA ALA A 278 10.31 -7.65 6.26
C ALA A 278 11.71 -8.28 6.42
N GLN A 279 12.05 -9.29 5.64
CA GLN A 279 13.36 -9.95 5.59
C GLN A 279 14.32 -9.28 4.59
N GLU A 280 13.84 -8.34 3.77
CA GLU A 280 14.66 -7.62 2.80
C GLU A 280 15.17 -6.27 3.35
N LYS A 281 16.29 -5.79 2.80
CA LYS A 281 16.84 -4.47 3.15
C LYS A 281 16.04 -3.34 2.50
N MET A 282 15.56 -3.57 1.29
CA MET A 282 14.84 -2.59 0.48
C MET A 282 13.34 -2.74 0.65
N THR A 283 12.64 -1.64 0.82
CA THR A 283 11.18 -1.57 0.91
C THR A 283 10.52 -2.00 -0.40
N GLY A 284 9.46 -2.79 -0.30
CA GLY A 284 8.69 -3.24 -1.46
C GLY A 284 9.45 -4.26 -2.33
N HIS A 285 10.28 -5.09 -1.71
CA HIS A 285 10.97 -6.21 -2.35
C HIS A 285 10.63 -7.53 -1.64
N VAL A 286 10.58 -8.62 -2.40
CA VAL A 286 10.33 -9.97 -1.89
C VAL A 286 11.26 -10.99 -2.53
N ASN A 287 11.93 -11.79 -1.72
CA ASN A 287 12.71 -12.93 -2.19
C ASN A 287 11.83 -14.16 -2.23
N MET A 288 11.40 -14.56 -3.41
CA MET A 288 10.48 -15.67 -3.63
C MET A 288 11.06 -17.05 -3.28
N ALA A 289 12.39 -17.18 -3.10
CA ALA A 289 13.01 -18.46 -2.75
C ALA A 289 12.50 -19.05 -1.43
N ASN A 290 12.07 -18.18 -0.49
CA ASN A 290 11.52 -18.59 0.80
C ASN A 290 9.98 -18.60 0.87
N TYR A 291 9.30 -18.31 -0.24
CA TYR A 291 7.84 -18.17 -0.27
C TYR A 291 7.13 -19.44 0.21
N GLN A 292 7.42 -20.59 -0.41
CA GLN A 292 6.72 -21.83 -0.09
C GLN A 292 6.97 -22.29 1.35
N ASN A 293 8.20 -22.13 1.84
CA ASN A 293 8.53 -22.46 3.22
C ASN A 293 7.73 -21.64 4.24
N LEU A 294 7.53 -20.35 3.99
CA LEU A 294 6.68 -19.51 4.86
C LEU A 294 5.20 -19.84 4.66
N PHE A 295 4.76 -20.04 3.41
CA PHE A 295 3.37 -20.37 3.10
C PHE A 295 2.88 -21.61 3.86
N ASP A 296 3.70 -22.66 3.93
CA ASP A 296 3.36 -23.92 4.61
C ASP A 296 3.35 -23.79 6.16
N GLN A 297 3.90 -22.71 6.71
CA GLN A 297 3.96 -22.47 8.15
C GLN A 297 2.83 -21.57 8.67
N LEU A 298 2.17 -20.82 7.80
CA LEU A 298 1.07 -19.96 8.23
C LEU A 298 -0.19 -20.78 8.51
N ILE A 299 -0.91 -20.34 9.52
CA ILE A 299 -2.18 -21.00 9.91
C ILE A 299 -3.27 -19.95 9.87
N VAL A 300 -4.25 -20.17 9.00
CA VAL A 300 -5.48 -19.36 8.93
C VAL A 300 -6.59 -20.14 9.59
N LYS A 301 -7.21 -19.54 10.60
CA LYS A 301 -8.31 -20.14 11.36
C LYS A 301 -9.55 -19.26 11.26
N GLU A 302 -10.68 -19.85 10.99
CA GLU A 302 -11.98 -19.24 11.21
C GLU A 302 -12.24 -19.16 12.72
N VAL A 303 -12.72 -18.01 13.23
CA VAL A 303 -12.85 -17.72 14.67
C VAL A 303 -14.16 -17.02 15.00
#